data_c75b7fde7c95e640cb475ba117e8dc5a
#
_entry.id   c75b7fde7c95e640cb475ba117e8dc5a
#
_cell.length_a   1.000
_cell.length_b   1.000
_cell.length_c   1.000
_cell.angle_alpha   90.00
_cell.angle_beta   90.00
_cell.angle_gamma   90.00
#
_symmetry.space_group_name_H-M   'P 1'
#
loop_
_entity.id
_entity.type
_entity.pdbx_description
1 polymer ?
#
loop_
_entity_poly.entity_id
_entity_poly.type
_entity_poly.pdbx_seq_one_letter_code
_entity_poly.pdbx_strand_id
1 'polypeptide(L)'
;LIDAKDILVEKMRKPICSVPKIIKGNYYAKSEGLIIEEKDLDYLINNEPNSKKWIKLLIGADEFINNKKRYCLWLVDCPPDELTQMPLVMERINRVREDRLKSTDKGMQNLAPTQFRETNNPDKCLVIPVVSSEKRKYIPMGFIDKDTISTNGNLIMPNGNLFHFGVLTSSMHMAWVKTVCGRLKSDFRYSKDIVYNNFPWAENPSEKQIKQIEEKAQKVLE
;
A
#
# COMPACT_ATOMS: atom_id res chain seq x y z
N LEU A 1 39.07 -1.66 -9.62
CA LEU A 1 38.45 -0.35 -9.47
C LEU A 1 38.36 0.24 -10.87
N ILE A 2 37.16 0.54 -11.34
CA ILE A 2 36.93 1.22 -12.63
C ILE A 2 36.90 2.71 -12.30
N ASP A 3 37.66 3.50 -13.00
CA ASP A 3 37.64 4.96 -12.92
C ASP A 3 36.38 5.46 -13.64
N ALA A 4 35.28 5.49 -12.93
CA ALA A 4 33.99 5.96 -13.43
C ALA A 4 33.57 7.21 -12.65
N LYS A 5 32.90 8.14 -13.34
CA LYS A 5 32.32 9.31 -12.68
C LYS A 5 31.32 8.86 -11.60
N ASP A 6 31.36 9.51 -10.45
CA ASP A 6 30.36 9.32 -9.41
C ASP A 6 28.96 9.65 -9.95
N ILE A 7 28.09 8.66 -9.97
CA ILE A 7 26.68 8.84 -10.36
C ILE A 7 25.86 8.93 -9.09
N LEU A 8 25.31 10.11 -8.81
CA LEU A 8 24.40 10.33 -7.72
C LEU A 8 22.94 10.21 -8.21
N VAL A 9 22.17 9.35 -7.55
CA VAL A 9 20.73 9.25 -7.79
C VAL A 9 20.01 10.14 -6.79
N GLU A 10 19.47 11.26 -7.27
CA GLU A 10 18.77 12.23 -6.44
C GLU A 10 17.28 11.88 -6.28
N LYS A 11 16.66 12.45 -5.24
CA LYS A 11 15.22 12.28 -5.02
C LYS A 11 14.42 13.03 -6.10
N MET A 12 13.63 12.29 -6.86
CA MET A 12 12.73 12.82 -7.86
C MET A 12 11.28 12.82 -7.34
N ARG A 13 10.59 13.95 -7.46
CA ARG A 13 9.16 14.05 -7.04
C ARG A 13 8.19 13.39 -8.01
N LYS A 14 8.60 13.18 -9.27
CA LYS A 14 7.83 12.56 -10.35
C LYS A 14 8.73 11.55 -11.07
N PRO A 15 8.15 10.50 -11.66
CA PRO A 15 8.90 9.60 -12.54
C PRO A 15 9.57 10.37 -13.70
N ILE A 16 10.78 9.96 -14.07
CA ILE A 16 11.50 10.47 -15.25
C ILE A 16 10.86 10.01 -16.56
N CYS A 17 10.09 8.92 -16.53
CA CYS A 17 9.38 8.37 -17.66
C CYS A 17 7.86 8.58 -17.52
N SER A 18 7.13 8.45 -18.65
CA SER A 18 5.66 8.54 -18.67
C SER A 18 5.03 7.23 -18.17
N VAL A 19 4.94 7.07 -16.85
CA VAL A 19 4.40 5.89 -16.15
C VAL A 19 3.46 6.30 -15.02
N PRO A 20 2.56 5.42 -14.54
CA PRO A 20 1.67 5.72 -13.43
C PRO A 20 2.43 6.19 -12.19
N LYS A 21 1.85 7.15 -11.47
CA LYS A 21 2.42 7.61 -10.19
C LYS A 21 2.20 6.56 -9.11
N ILE A 22 3.20 6.39 -8.27
CA ILE A 22 3.06 5.62 -7.02
C ILE A 22 2.75 6.58 -5.87
N ILE A 23 1.81 6.19 -5.03
CA ILE A 23 1.44 6.88 -3.79
C ILE A 23 1.67 5.98 -2.58
N LYS A 24 1.70 6.54 -1.39
CA LYS A 24 1.71 5.76 -0.15
C LYS A 24 0.32 5.19 0.11
N GLY A 25 0.27 4.02 0.73
CA GLY A 25 -0.95 3.53 1.35
C GLY A 25 -1.35 4.37 2.57
N ASN A 26 -2.45 4.01 3.19
CA ASN A 26 -3.12 4.80 4.22
C ASN A 26 -2.39 4.74 5.58
N TYR A 27 -2.15 5.88 6.20
CA TYR A 27 -1.56 5.98 7.52
C TYR A 27 -2.65 5.91 8.59
N TYR A 28 -2.56 4.90 9.46
CA TYR A 28 -3.60 4.58 10.44
C TYR A 28 -3.22 4.90 11.89
N ALA A 29 -2.04 5.46 12.17
CA ALA A 29 -1.68 5.83 13.54
C ALA A 29 -2.72 6.77 14.16
N LYS A 30 -3.00 6.60 15.44
CA LYS A 30 -4.11 7.24 16.15
C LYS A 30 -5.49 6.89 15.55
N SER A 31 -5.59 5.72 14.91
CA SER A 31 -6.83 5.16 14.35
C SER A 31 -6.95 3.67 14.67
N GLU A 32 -6.23 3.22 15.68
CA GLU A 32 -6.18 1.81 16.09
C GLU A 32 -7.57 1.26 16.44
N GLY A 33 -8.50 2.12 16.91
CA GLY A 33 -9.90 1.75 17.13
C GLY A 33 -10.62 1.27 15.87
N LEU A 34 -10.19 1.71 14.67
CA LEU A 34 -10.75 1.23 13.40
C LEU A 34 -10.13 -0.10 12.94
N ILE A 35 -9.08 -0.60 13.59
CA ILE A 35 -8.43 -1.86 13.25
C ILE A 35 -9.16 -3.01 13.94
N ILE A 36 -9.38 -4.10 13.22
CA ILE A 36 -10.03 -5.30 13.72
C ILE A 36 -9.03 -6.44 13.52
N GLU A 37 -8.59 -7.03 14.62
CA GLU A 37 -7.78 -8.26 14.57
C GLU A 37 -8.66 -9.46 14.19
N GLU A 38 -8.09 -10.46 13.56
CA GLU A 38 -8.83 -11.63 13.06
C GLU A 38 -9.70 -12.28 14.16
N LYS A 39 -9.18 -12.36 15.38
CA LYS A 39 -9.89 -12.94 16.54
C LYS A 39 -11.14 -12.17 16.98
N ASP A 40 -11.22 -10.86 16.67
CA ASP A 40 -12.31 -9.96 17.10
C ASP A 40 -13.38 -9.81 16.00
N LEU A 41 -13.11 -10.32 14.80
CA LEU A 41 -13.96 -10.14 13.62
C LEU A 41 -15.34 -10.77 13.82
N ASP A 42 -15.38 -12.04 14.20
CA ASP A 42 -16.64 -12.79 14.38
C ASP A 42 -17.49 -12.18 15.51
N TYR A 43 -16.84 -11.73 16.58
CA TYR A 43 -17.54 -11.05 17.67
C TYR A 43 -18.27 -9.79 17.16
N LEU A 44 -17.57 -8.95 16.40
CA LEU A 44 -18.14 -7.73 15.86
C LEU A 44 -19.30 -8.01 14.91
N ILE A 45 -19.12 -8.93 13.95
CA ILE A 45 -20.14 -9.26 12.95
C ILE A 45 -21.38 -9.90 13.60
N ASN A 46 -21.20 -10.78 14.59
CA ASN A 46 -22.31 -11.46 15.23
C ASN A 46 -23.15 -10.53 16.13
N ASN A 47 -22.51 -9.57 16.81
CA ASN A 47 -23.21 -8.63 17.67
C ASN A 47 -23.71 -7.38 16.93
N GLU A 48 -23.12 -7.06 15.77
CA GLU A 48 -23.43 -5.88 14.98
C GLU A 48 -23.37 -6.20 13.47
N PRO A 49 -24.34 -6.98 12.95
CA PRO A 49 -24.34 -7.49 11.56
C PRO A 49 -24.25 -6.37 10.50
N ASN A 50 -24.81 -5.20 10.79
CA ASN A 50 -24.78 -4.04 9.89
C ASN A 50 -23.34 -3.50 9.67
N SER A 51 -22.40 -3.82 10.56
CA SER A 51 -21.01 -3.45 10.42
C SER A 51 -20.29 -4.20 9.27
N LYS A 52 -20.76 -5.38 8.89
CA LYS A 52 -20.09 -6.28 7.93
C LYS A 52 -19.73 -5.62 6.61
N LYS A 53 -20.61 -4.81 6.06
CA LYS A 53 -20.38 -4.11 4.79
C LYS A 53 -19.31 -3.02 4.85
N TRP A 54 -18.98 -2.56 6.06
CA TRP A 54 -17.95 -1.56 6.31
C TRP A 54 -16.60 -2.18 6.70
N ILE A 55 -16.52 -3.50 6.81
CA ILE A 55 -15.29 -4.21 7.13
C ILE A 55 -14.56 -4.56 5.83
N LYS A 56 -13.30 -4.15 5.75
CA LYS A 56 -12.41 -4.47 4.64
C LYS A 56 -11.14 -5.15 5.14
N LEU A 57 -10.51 -5.94 4.28
CA LEU A 57 -9.18 -6.49 4.54
C LEU A 57 -8.18 -5.34 4.64
N LEU A 58 -7.30 -5.38 5.64
CA LEU A 58 -6.24 -4.38 5.84
C LEU A 58 -4.88 -5.03 5.68
N ILE A 59 -4.07 -4.53 4.76
CA ILE A 59 -2.75 -5.06 4.50
C ILE A 59 -1.65 -4.01 4.67
N GLY A 60 -0.66 -4.31 5.49
CA GLY A 60 0.66 -3.70 5.46
C GLY A 60 1.64 -4.60 4.71
N ALA A 61 2.93 -4.31 4.82
CA ALA A 61 3.96 -5.14 4.19
C ALA A 61 3.99 -6.57 4.76
N ASP A 62 3.80 -6.71 6.07
CA ASP A 62 3.83 -8.02 6.74
C ASP A 62 2.61 -8.87 6.36
N GLU A 63 1.42 -8.29 6.40
CA GLU A 63 0.18 -8.98 6.01
C GLU A 63 0.25 -9.43 4.54
N PHE A 64 0.71 -8.54 3.65
CA PHE A 64 0.83 -8.85 2.23
C PHE A 64 1.86 -9.95 1.95
N ILE A 65 3.05 -9.86 2.56
CA ILE A 65 4.15 -10.81 2.30
C ILE A 65 3.89 -12.18 2.92
N ASN A 66 3.28 -12.22 4.12
CA ASN A 66 3.12 -13.42 4.92
C ASN A 66 1.66 -13.94 4.94
N ASN A 67 0.80 -13.36 4.11
CA ASN A 67 -0.63 -13.73 4.00
C ASN A 67 -1.35 -13.73 5.36
N LYS A 68 -1.05 -12.74 6.21
CA LYS A 68 -1.72 -12.56 7.49
C LYS A 68 -3.04 -11.81 7.28
N LYS A 69 -4.05 -12.17 8.05
CA LYS A 69 -5.36 -11.52 8.00
C LYS A 69 -5.47 -10.48 9.09
N ARG A 70 -5.82 -9.27 8.69
CA ARG A 70 -6.21 -8.17 9.56
C ARG A 70 -7.25 -7.34 8.82
N TYR A 71 -8.13 -6.70 9.55
CA TYR A 71 -9.27 -6.00 8.96
C TYR A 71 -9.34 -4.56 9.48
N CYS A 72 -10.15 -3.75 8.82
CA CYS A 72 -10.47 -2.42 9.32
C CYS A 72 -11.93 -2.05 9.04
N LEU A 73 -12.45 -1.14 9.83
CA LEU A 73 -13.66 -0.40 9.53
C LEU A 73 -13.30 0.70 8.52
N TRP A 74 -13.84 0.60 7.30
CA TRP A 74 -13.70 1.60 6.25
C TRP A 74 -14.99 2.40 6.14
N LEU A 75 -15.07 3.48 6.94
CA LEU A 75 -16.30 4.25 7.17
C LEU A 75 -16.35 5.58 6.42
N VAL A 76 -15.50 5.76 5.40
CA VAL A 76 -15.34 7.03 4.67
C VAL A 76 -16.68 7.55 4.13
N ASP A 77 -17.49 6.65 3.57
CA ASP A 77 -18.79 6.98 2.96
C ASP A 77 -19.97 6.48 3.80
N CYS A 78 -19.74 6.15 5.09
CA CYS A 78 -20.80 5.65 5.96
C CYS A 78 -21.74 6.79 6.39
N PRO A 79 -23.04 6.69 6.10
CA PRO A 79 -24.00 7.71 6.51
C PRO A 79 -24.08 7.83 8.07
N PRO A 80 -24.19 9.07 8.60
CA PRO A 80 -24.29 9.28 10.04
C PRO A 80 -25.43 8.51 10.72
N ASP A 81 -26.58 8.43 10.06
CA ASP A 81 -27.75 7.69 10.59
C ASP A 81 -27.47 6.21 10.73
N GLU A 82 -26.68 5.64 9.82
CA GLU A 82 -26.28 4.25 9.89
C GLU A 82 -25.24 4.02 10.98
N LEU A 83 -24.28 4.94 11.15
CA LEU A 83 -23.31 4.88 12.24
C LEU A 83 -23.97 4.80 13.62
N THR A 84 -25.01 5.60 13.83
CA THR A 84 -25.74 5.62 15.11
C THR A 84 -26.43 4.30 15.45
N GLN A 85 -26.69 3.46 14.45
CA GLN A 85 -27.29 2.12 14.62
C GLN A 85 -26.24 1.03 14.92
N MET A 86 -24.96 1.42 15.01
CA MET A 86 -23.84 0.50 15.25
C MET A 86 -23.07 0.90 16.52
N PRO A 87 -23.59 0.55 17.73
CA PRO A 87 -23.02 1.00 19.01
C PRO A 87 -21.58 0.52 19.24
N LEU A 88 -21.22 -0.71 18.85
CA LEU A 88 -19.83 -1.20 18.98
C LEU A 88 -18.87 -0.46 18.02
N VAL A 89 -19.31 -0.15 16.81
CA VAL A 89 -18.55 0.71 15.88
C VAL A 89 -18.41 2.11 16.46
N MET A 90 -19.47 2.68 17.03
CA MET A 90 -19.43 4.01 17.66
C MET A 90 -18.48 4.06 18.85
N GLU A 91 -18.40 3.02 19.67
CA GLU A 91 -17.42 2.92 20.76
C GLU A 91 -15.98 2.99 20.22
N ARG A 92 -15.70 2.26 19.13
CA ARG A 92 -14.40 2.28 18.46
C ARG A 92 -14.06 3.67 17.87
N ILE A 93 -15.03 4.34 17.25
CA ILE A 93 -14.89 5.72 16.75
C ILE A 93 -14.58 6.69 17.88
N ASN A 94 -15.24 6.56 19.03
CA ASN A 94 -14.99 7.42 20.19
C ASN A 94 -13.58 7.23 20.75
N ARG A 95 -13.06 6.01 20.82
CA ARG A 95 -11.65 5.75 21.16
C ARG A 95 -10.70 6.46 20.19
N VAL A 96 -10.95 6.38 18.89
CA VAL A 96 -10.14 7.09 17.88
C VAL A 96 -10.18 8.61 18.12
N ARG A 97 -11.34 9.17 18.42
CA ARG A 97 -11.49 10.60 18.73
C ARG A 97 -10.67 11.00 19.95
N GLU A 98 -10.75 10.24 21.04
CA GLU A 98 -9.98 10.48 22.26
C GLU A 98 -8.48 10.41 22.03
N ASP A 99 -8.00 9.40 21.29
CA ASP A 99 -6.58 9.23 20.99
C ASP A 99 -6.04 10.33 20.07
N ARG A 100 -6.87 10.84 19.17
CA ARG A 100 -6.50 11.97 18.31
C ARG A 100 -6.44 13.28 19.07
N LEU A 101 -7.35 13.51 20.01
CA LEU A 101 -7.32 14.71 20.88
C LEU A 101 -6.06 14.78 21.75
N LYS A 102 -5.44 13.65 22.09
CA LYS A 102 -4.18 13.58 22.82
C LYS A 102 -2.95 13.80 21.91
N SER A 103 -3.13 13.91 20.59
CA SER A 103 -2.03 14.12 19.65
C SER A 103 -1.49 15.55 19.75
N THR A 104 -0.20 15.75 19.52
CA THR A 104 0.42 17.07 19.32
C THR A 104 0.23 17.61 17.91
N ASP A 105 -0.14 16.76 16.94
CA ASP A 105 -0.42 17.12 15.54
C ASP A 105 -1.87 17.64 15.43
N LYS A 106 -2.02 18.96 15.23
CA LYS A 106 -3.32 19.60 15.03
C LYS A 106 -4.09 19.07 13.83
N GLY A 107 -3.39 18.66 12.77
CA GLY A 107 -4.02 18.01 11.61
C GLY A 107 -4.67 16.68 11.99
N MET A 108 -4.05 15.94 12.91
CA MET A 108 -4.59 14.69 13.44
C MET A 108 -5.77 14.94 14.39
N GLN A 109 -5.71 15.98 15.23
CA GLN A 109 -6.84 16.32 16.13
C GLN A 109 -8.11 16.68 15.35
N ASN A 110 -7.97 17.35 14.20
CA ASN A 110 -9.08 17.81 13.36
C ASN A 110 -9.59 16.75 12.37
N LEU A 111 -8.90 15.61 12.25
CA LEU A 111 -9.28 14.56 11.33
C LEU A 111 -10.53 13.81 11.84
N ALA A 112 -11.50 13.57 10.95
CA ALA A 112 -12.69 12.80 11.27
C ALA A 112 -12.34 11.40 11.84
N PRO A 113 -12.90 10.99 12.98
CA PRO A 113 -12.50 9.72 13.63
C PRO A 113 -12.98 8.47 12.88
N THR A 114 -13.76 8.64 11.82
CA THR A 114 -14.29 7.58 10.95
C THR A 114 -13.35 7.18 9.81
N GLN A 115 -12.19 7.83 9.67
CA GLN A 115 -11.28 7.59 8.53
C GLN A 115 -9.82 7.55 8.97
N PHE A 116 -8.97 6.95 8.15
CA PHE A 116 -7.52 7.07 8.24
C PHE A 116 -7.06 8.46 7.77
N ARG A 117 -5.77 8.76 7.93
CA ARG A 117 -5.23 10.05 7.50
C ARG A 117 -5.39 10.27 6.00
N GLU A 118 -5.11 9.26 5.20
CA GLU A 118 -5.43 9.19 3.78
C GLU A 118 -6.61 8.22 3.58
N THR A 119 -7.35 8.44 2.49
CA THR A 119 -8.50 7.61 2.10
C THR A 119 -8.30 7.02 0.71
N ASN A 120 -7.07 6.56 0.44
CA ASN A 120 -6.72 5.94 -0.83
C ASN A 120 -7.32 4.54 -0.93
N ASN A 121 -8.27 4.36 -1.83
CA ASN A 121 -8.90 3.06 -2.09
C ASN A 121 -9.28 2.93 -3.58
N PRO A 122 -8.30 2.81 -4.48
CA PRO A 122 -8.57 2.63 -5.90
C PRO A 122 -9.23 1.27 -6.18
N ASP A 123 -10.07 1.19 -7.22
CA ASP A 123 -10.77 -0.04 -7.63
C ASP A 123 -9.80 -1.22 -7.84
N LYS A 124 -8.62 -0.94 -8.39
CA LYS A 124 -7.53 -1.88 -8.56
C LYS A 124 -6.19 -1.17 -8.49
N CYS A 125 -5.22 -1.75 -7.81
CA CYS A 125 -3.86 -1.22 -7.79
C CYS A 125 -2.81 -2.33 -7.63
N LEU A 126 -1.59 -2.02 -8.05
CA LEU A 126 -0.41 -2.81 -7.75
C LEU A 126 0.18 -2.37 -6.40
N VAL A 127 0.39 -3.33 -5.51
CA VAL A 127 1.00 -3.12 -4.19
C VAL A 127 2.48 -3.42 -4.23
N ILE A 128 3.27 -2.56 -3.62
CA ILE A 128 4.73 -2.65 -3.51
C ILE A 128 5.09 -2.45 -2.03
N PRO A 129 5.50 -3.50 -1.30
CA PRO A 129 5.97 -3.37 0.07
C PRO A 129 7.14 -2.40 0.20
N VAL A 130 7.07 -1.50 1.19
CA VAL A 130 8.15 -0.55 1.48
C VAL A 130 9.39 -1.28 2.01
N VAL A 131 9.20 -2.35 2.79
CA VAL A 131 10.31 -3.15 3.33
C VAL A 131 10.19 -4.58 2.83
N SER A 132 11.30 -5.12 2.35
CA SER A 132 11.40 -6.52 1.90
C SER A 132 12.79 -7.07 2.20
N SER A 133 12.84 -8.35 2.63
CA SER A 133 14.09 -9.02 3.00
C SER A 133 15.11 -9.01 1.85
N GLU A 134 16.36 -8.74 2.18
CA GLU A 134 17.49 -8.81 1.24
C GLU A 134 17.69 -10.21 0.63
N LYS A 135 17.23 -11.25 1.34
CA LYS A 135 17.32 -12.65 0.88
C LYS A 135 16.33 -12.98 -0.24
N ARG A 136 15.36 -12.12 -0.49
CA ARG A 136 14.38 -12.33 -1.57
C ARG A 136 15.02 -12.03 -2.93
N LYS A 137 14.75 -12.91 -3.90
CA LYS A 137 15.24 -12.75 -5.28
C LYS A 137 14.64 -11.51 -5.96
N TYR A 138 13.38 -11.17 -5.61
CA TYR A 138 12.62 -10.03 -6.13
C TYR A 138 11.84 -9.35 -5.00
N ILE A 139 11.52 -8.06 -5.16
CA ILE A 139 10.55 -7.39 -4.28
C ILE A 139 9.19 -8.05 -4.53
N PRO A 140 8.52 -8.58 -3.51
CA PRO A 140 7.18 -9.15 -3.67
C PRO A 140 6.19 -8.04 -4.01
N MET A 141 5.47 -8.20 -5.10
CA MET A 141 4.44 -7.27 -5.55
C MET A 141 3.20 -8.06 -5.96
N GLY A 142 2.05 -7.42 -6.00
CA GLY A 142 0.81 -8.07 -6.42
C GLY A 142 -0.35 -7.08 -6.49
N PHE A 143 -1.48 -7.56 -6.97
CA PHE A 143 -2.68 -6.73 -7.15
C PHE A 143 -3.64 -6.89 -5.98
N ILE A 144 -4.30 -5.79 -5.65
CA ILE A 144 -5.46 -5.74 -4.75
C ILE A 144 -6.57 -4.94 -5.40
N ASP A 145 -7.78 -5.17 -4.94
CA ASP A 145 -8.99 -4.44 -5.31
C ASP A 145 -9.47 -3.50 -4.19
N LYS A 146 -10.59 -2.85 -4.43
CA LYS A 146 -11.23 -1.91 -3.49
C LYS A 146 -11.70 -2.54 -2.17
N ASP A 147 -11.76 -3.87 -2.07
CA ASP A 147 -12.16 -4.56 -0.84
C ASP A 147 -10.97 -4.80 0.10
N THR A 148 -9.78 -4.39 -0.35
CA THR A 148 -8.54 -4.45 0.43
C THR A 148 -7.93 -3.06 0.59
N ILE A 149 -7.76 -2.62 1.84
CA ILE A 149 -7.14 -1.34 2.19
C ILE A 149 -5.66 -1.54 2.44
N SER A 150 -4.83 -0.82 1.70
CA SER A 150 -3.38 -0.86 1.89
C SER A 150 -2.92 0.20 2.90
N THR A 151 -2.10 -0.19 3.87
CA THR A 151 -1.48 0.74 4.81
C THR A 151 -0.22 1.38 4.24
N ASN A 152 0.30 2.41 4.93
CA ASN A 152 1.57 3.08 4.58
C ASN A 152 2.82 2.19 4.70
N GLY A 153 2.70 0.95 5.15
CA GLY A 153 3.71 -0.10 5.01
C GLY A 153 3.94 -0.52 3.56
N ASN A 154 3.03 -0.13 2.67
CA ASN A 154 3.13 -0.34 1.24
C ASN A 154 3.09 0.98 0.47
N LEU A 155 3.61 0.94 -0.75
CA LEU A 155 3.27 1.86 -1.83
C LEU A 155 2.21 1.21 -2.71
N ILE A 156 1.34 2.01 -3.31
CA ILE A 156 0.33 1.54 -4.25
C ILE A 156 0.44 2.30 -5.56
N MET A 157 0.24 1.59 -6.67
CA MET A 157 0.18 2.15 -8.02
C MET A 157 -1.25 2.01 -8.53
N PRO A 158 -2.10 3.05 -8.40
CA PRO A 158 -3.40 3.08 -9.06
C PRO A 158 -3.23 2.88 -10.57
N ASN A 159 -4.13 2.12 -11.18
CA ASN A 159 -4.08 1.78 -12.61
C ASN A 159 -2.82 1.00 -13.05
N GLY A 160 -2.07 0.42 -12.11
CA GLY A 160 -1.03 -0.55 -12.43
C GLY A 160 -1.62 -1.78 -13.11
N ASN A 161 -1.00 -2.24 -14.20
CA ASN A 161 -1.41 -3.42 -14.97
C ASN A 161 -0.30 -4.47 -15.04
N LEU A 162 -0.54 -5.56 -15.76
CA LEU A 162 0.41 -6.67 -15.91
C LEU A 162 1.74 -6.24 -16.52
N PHE A 163 1.74 -5.27 -17.43
CA PHE A 163 2.99 -4.73 -17.99
C PHE A 163 3.84 -4.08 -16.89
N HIS A 164 3.24 -3.21 -16.06
CA HIS A 164 3.95 -2.57 -14.96
C HIS A 164 4.45 -3.59 -13.95
N PHE A 165 3.63 -4.58 -13.58
CA PHE A 165 4.02 -5.67 -12.71
C PHE A 165 5.19 -6.46 -13.29
N GLY A 166 5.14 -6.84 -14.57
CA GLY A 166 6.19 -7.61 -15.24
C GLY A 166 7.53 -6.87 -15.28
N VAL A 167 7.51 -5.56 -15.55
CA VAL A 167 8.72 -4.73 -15.54
C VAL A 167 9.30 -4.62 -14.13
N LEU A 168 8.45 -4.28 -13.13
CA LEU A 168 8.90 -4.08 -11.75
C LEU A 168 9.35 -5.37 -11.04
N THR A 169 8.89 -6.53 -11.48
CA THR A 169 9.34 -7.84 -10.96
C THR A 169 10.45 -8.47 -11.82
N SER A 170 10.98 -7.74 -12.81
CA SER A 170 12.06 -8.22 -13.66
C SER A 170 13.41 -8.22 -12.96
N SER A 171 14.36 -9.01 -13.51
CA SER A 171 15.74 -9.02 -13.06
C SER A 171 16.44 -7.65 -13.26
N MET A 172 16.06 -6.91 -14.31
CA MET A 172 16.58 -5.56 -14.55
C MET A 172 16.16 -4.60 -13.43
N HIS A 173 14.86 -4.56 -13.08
CA HIS A 173 14.42 -3.71 -11.98
C HIS A 173 15.05 -4.14 -10.66
N MET A 174 15.22 -5.44 -10.42
CA MET A 174 15.88 -5.92 -9.20
C MET A 174 17.36 -5.54 -9.16
N ALA A 175 18.08 -5.52 -10.29
CA ALA A 175 19.45 -5.02 -10.36
C ALA A 175 19.50 -3.52 -10.00
N TRP A 176 18.57 -2.74 -10.52
CA TRP A 176 18.38 -1.33 -10.13
C TRP A 176 18.11 -1.16 -8.66
N VAL A 177 17.14 -1.91 -8.09
CA VAL A 177 16.83 -1.92 -6.66
C VAL A 177 18.08 -2.20 -5.82
N LYS A 178 18.85 -3.23 -6.17
CA LYS A 178 20.07 -3.58 -5.43
C LYS A 178 21.10 -2.45 -5.41
N THR A 179 21.15 -1.64 -6.46
CA THR A 179 22.12 -0.56 -6.61
C THR A 179 21.69 0.72 -5.89
N VAL A 180 20.44 1.15 -6.02
CA VAL A 180 20.01 2.49 -5.58
C VAL A 180 19.10 2.48 -4.35
N CYS A 181 18.52 1.33 -3.99
CA CYS A 181 17.55 1.25 -2.93
C CYS A 181 18.20 1.45 -1.56
N GLY A 182 17.60 2.30 -0.72
CA GLY A 182 17.97 2.41 0.67
C GLY A 182 17.78 1.11 1.44
N ARG A 183 18.41 1.01 2.62
CA ARG A 183 18.33 -0.16 3.49
C ARG A 183 17.72 0.19 4.83
N LEU A 184 16.99 -0.75 5.41
CA LEU A 184 16.57 -0.74 6.80
C LEU A 184 17.25 -1.94 7.46
N LYS A 185 18.34 -1.69 8.20
CA LYS A 185 19.34 -2.72 8.53
C LYS A 185 19.87 -3.32 7.23
N SER A 186 19.70 -4.62 6.98
CA SER A 186 20.09 -5.29 5.73
C SER A 186 18.97 -5.30 4.67
N ASP A 187 17.70 -5.17 5.08
CA ASP A 187 16.55 -5.29 4.21
C ASP A 187 16.37 -4.11 3.24
N PHE A 188 15.82 -4.37 2.06
CA PHE A 188 15.49 -3.32 1.10
C PHE A 188 14.41 -2.40 1.64
N ARG A 189 14.64 -1.09 1.60
CA ARG A 189 13.65 -0.06 1.89
C ARG A 189 13.27 0.67 0.61
N TYR A 190 12.31 0.11 -0.11
CA TYR A 190 11.86 0.62 -1.40
C TYR A 190 11.30 2.04 -1.28
N SER A 191 11.82 2.96 -2.06
CA SER A 191 11.40 4.37 -2.07
C SER A 191 10.88 4.75 -3.45
N LYS A 192 9.70 5.38 -3.49
CA LYS A 192 9.18 5.92 -4.75
C LYS A 192 10.10 7.00 -5.33
N ASP A 193 10.66 7.87 -4.49
CA ASP A 193 11.38 9.06 -4.92
C ASP A 193 12.80 8.74 -5.45
N ILE A 194 13.41 7.63 -5.00
CA ILE A 194 14.72 7.20 -5.45
C ILE A 194 14.63 6.02 -6.40
N VAL A 195 13.90 4.96 -6.01
CA VAL A 195 13.89 3.70 -6.77
C VAL A 195 12.98 3.81 -7.98
N TYR A 196 11.69 4.10 -7.75
CA TYR A 196 10.70 4.09 -8.82
C TYR A 196 10.81 5.28 -9.76
N ASN A 197 10.88 6.49 -9.22
CA ASN A 197 10.86 7.71 -10.04
C ASN A 197 12.11 7.89 -10.90
N ASN A 198 13.24 7.27 -10.53
CA ASN A 198 14.47 7.30 -11.31
C ASN A 198 14.68 6.04 -12.17
N PHE A 199 13.75 5.07 -12.15
CA PHE A 199 13.92 3.86 -12.95
C PHE A 199 13.71 4.18 -14.42
N PRO A 200 14.67 3.79 -15.30
CA PRO A 200 14.59 4.02 -16.74
C PRO A 200 13.69 2.95 -17.38
N TRP A 201 12.42 3.28 -17.54
CA TRP A 201 11.49 2.43 -18.27
C TRP A 201 11.84 2.40 -19.76
N ALA A 202 11.47 1.30 -20.44
CA ALA A 202 11.60 1.23 -21.87
C ALA A 202 10.76 2.34 -22.54
N GLU A 203 11.41 3.13 -23.41
CA GLU A 203 10.74 4.14 -24.19
C GLU A 203 9.94 3.49 -25.33
N ASN A 204 8.67 3.85 -25.46
CA ASN A 204 7.79 3.43 -26.55
C ASN A 204 7.84 1.91 -26.88
N PRO A 205 7.58 1.03 -25.90
CA PRO A 205 7.56 -0.40 -26.16
C PRO A 205 6.47 -0.72 -27.20
N SER A 206 6.79 -1.56 -28.19
CA SER A 206 5.81 -2.02 -29.16
C SER A 206 4.72 -2.86 -28.51
N GLU A 207 3.54 -2.92 -29.11
CA GLU A 207 2.42 -3.77 -28.61
C GLU A 207 2.85 -5.23 -28.41
N LYS A 208 3.69 -5.75 -29.32
CA LYS A 208 4.25 -7.10 -29.23
C LYS A 208 5.09 -7.27 -27.95
N GLN A 209 5.92 -6.28 -27.60
CA GLN A 209 6.75 -6.33 -26.39
C GLN A 209 5.89 -6.22 -25.14
N ILE A 210 4.90 -5.34 -25.14
CA ILE A 210 3.94 -5.21 -24.03
C ILE A 210 3.26 -6.56 -23.78
N LYS A 211 2.66 -7.15 -24.82
CA LYS A 211 1.97 -8.45 -24.73
C LYS A 211 2.88 -9.57 -24.22
N GLN A 212 4.12 -9.64 -24.70
CA GLN A 212 5.08 -10.64 -24.23
C GLN A 212 5.43 -10.48 -22.75
N ILE A 213 5.55 -9.23 -22.27
CA ILE A 213 5.78 -8.95 -20.84
C ILE A 213 4.57 -9.35 -20.02
N GLU A 214 3.36 -8.99 -20.46
CA GLU A 214 2.10 -9.33 -19.78
C GLU A 214 1.88 -10.85 -19.68
N GLU A 215 2.14 -11.60 -20.76
CA GLU A 215 2.05 -13.06 -20.76
C GLU A 215 3.03 -13.71 -19.76
N LYS A 216 4.24 -13.16 -19.63
CA LYS A 216 5.20 -13.65 -18.64
C LYS A 216 4.84 -13.21 -17.22
N ALA A 217 4.32 -12.01 -17.08
CA ALA A 217 3.84 -11.48 -15.80
C ALA A 217 2.68 -12.33 -15.26
N GLN A 218 1.76 -12.72 -16.13
CA GLN A 218 0.63 -13.59 -15.78
C GLN A 218 1.11 -14.94 -15.23
N LYS A 219 2.11 -15.56 -15.86
CA LYS A 219 2.71 -16.82 -15.39
C LYS A 219 3.44 -16.72 -14.03
N VAL A 220 3.77 -15.53 -13.58
CA VAL A 220 4.36 -15.31 -12.24
C VAL A 220 3.27 -15.25 -11.17
N LEU A 221 2.04 -14.87 -11.55
CA LEU A 221 0.89 -14.76 -10.65
C LEU A 221 0.13 -16.09 -10.49
N GLU A 222 0.32 -17.06 -11.41
CA GLU A 222 -0.22 -18.42 -11.37
C GLU A 222 0.65 -19.32 -10.48
#